data_390de98396db354429c5581536c13526
#
_entry.id   390de98396db354429c5581536c13526
#
_cell.length_a   1.000
_cell.length_b   1.000
_cell.length_c   1.000
_cell.angle_alpha   90.00
_cell.angle_beta   90.00
_cell.angle_gamma   90.00
#
_symmetry.space_group_name_H-M   'P 1'
#
loop_
_entity.id
_entity.type
_entity.pdbx_description
1 polymer ?
#
loop_
_entity_poly.entity_id
_entity_poly.type
_entity_poly.pdbx_seq_one_letter_code
_entity_poly.pdbx_strand_id
1 'polypeptide(L)'
;MLNQFSRTQLLLGEEAMDKLKNSRVAVFGVGGVGGYVCEALARSGVGTFDLIDDDKVCLTNLNRQIIATRKTVGKYKVEVMKERILDINPDAQVNVHQCFFLPENADDFPFDEYDYVVDAVDLSLIHIS
;
A
#
# COMPACT_ATOMS: atom_id res chain seq x y z
N MET A 1 -5.20 15.01 -23.12
CA MET A 1 -6.46 14.57 -22.49
C MET A 1 -6.36 14.69 -20.98
N LEU A 2 -7.36 15.28 -20.34
CA LEU A 2 -7.38 15.41 -18.89
C LEU A 2 -7.77 14.08 -18.23
N ASN A 3 -7.12 13.73 -17.14
CA ASN A 3 -7.43 12.57 -16.34
C ASN A 3 -7.26 12.89 -14.86
N GLN A 4 -7.44 11.90 -13.99
CA GLN A 4 -7.39 12.12 -12.54
C GLN A 4 -6.05 12.65 -12.03
N PHE A 5 -4.97 12.49 -12.80
CA PHE A 5 -3.62 12.92 -12.41
C PHE A 5 -3.20 14.22 -13.06
N SER A 6 -4.05 14.86 -13.87
CA SER A 6 -3.67 16.04 -14.64
C SER A 6 -3.21 17.21 -13.77
N ARG A 7 -3.86 17.43 -12.62
CA ARG A 7 -3.46 18.50 -11.71
C ARG A 7 -2.08 18.23 -11.09
N THR A 8 -1.81 17.00 -10.71
CA THR A 8 -0.49 16.63 -10.18
C THR A 8 0.58 16.79 -11.25
N GLN A 9 0.27 16.43 -12.49
CA GLN A 9 1.17 16.59 -13.61
C GLN A 9 1.53 18.06 -13.85
N LEU A 10 0.58 18.97 -13.71
CA LEU A 10 0.85 20.40 -13.83
C LEU A 10 1.80 20.91 -12.76
N LEU A 11 1.75 20.32 -11.56
CA LEU A 11 2.60 20.72 -10.44
C LEU A 11 3.98 20.09 -10.49
N LEU A 12 4.07 18.83 -10.89
CA LEU A 12 5.31 18.04 -10.82
C LEU A 12 6.02 17.87 -12.16
N GLY A 13 5.30 18.10 -13.28
CA GLY A 13 5.83 17.85 -14.61
C GLY A 13 5.61 16.44 -15.08
N GLU A 14 5.65 16.27 -16.39
CA GLU A 14 5.38 15.00 -17.05
C GLU A 14 6.43 13.93 -16.71
N GLU A 15 7.69 14.33 -16.61
CA GLU A 15 8.79 13.42 -16.30
C GLU A 15 8.63 12.80 -14.91
N ALA A 16 8.24 13.63 -13.91
CA ALA A 16 8.02 13.12 -12.56
C ALA A 16 6.83 12.16 -12.51
N MET A 17 5.78 12.44 -13.28
CA MET A 17 4.61 11.55 -13.36
C MET A 17 4.97 10.21 -13.99
N ASP A 18 5.83 10.21 -15.00
CA ASP A 18 6.30 8.97 -15.62
C ASP A 18 7.12 8.14 -14.64
N LYS A 19 7.94 8.79 -13.81
CA LYS A 19 8.69 8.09 -12.76
C LYS A 19 7.76 7.43 -11.75
N LEU A 20 6.73 8.14 -11.32
CA LEU A 20 5.74 7.57 -10.38
C LEU A 20 5.02 6.39 -10.99
N LYS A 21 4.58 6.52 -12.23
CA LYS A 21 3.88 5.45 -12.93
C LYS A 21 4.72 4.18 -13.06
N ASN A 22 6.05 4.34 -13.23
CA ASN A 22 6.97 3.24 -13.38
C ASN A 22 7.61 2.79 -12.07
N SER A 23 7.25 3.42 -10.95
CA SER A 23 7.80 3.07 -9.65
C SER A 23 7.08 1.87 -9.05
N ARG A 24 7.85 1.05 -8.33
CA ARG A 24 7.35 -0.09 -7.58
C ARG A 24 7.64 0.12 -6.09
N VAL A 25 6.61 0.10 -5.28
CA VAL A 25 6.70 0.39 -3.86
C VAL A 25 6.22 -0.82 -3.06
N ALA A 26 7.03 -1.26 -2.11
CA ALA A 26 6.63 -2.30 -1.16
C ALA A 26 6.20 -1.64 0.15
N VAL A 27 5.05 -2.04 0.67
CA VAL A 27 4.52 -1.52 1.93
C VAL A 27 4.33 -2.68 2.90
N PHE A 28 5.13 -2.68 3.96
CA PHE A 28 5.06 -3.67 5.02
C PHE A 28 4.17 -3.12 6.13
N GLY A 29 2.99 -3.73 6.30
CA GLY A 29 1.97 -3.25 7.20
C GLY A 29 1.01 -2.27 6.54
N VAL A 30 -0.20 -2.70 6.23
CA VAL A 30 -1.16 -1.88 5.47
C VAL A 30 -2.33 -1.34 6.30
N GLY A 31 -2.34 -1.65 7.59
CA GLY A 31 -3.24 -0.96 8.53
C GLY A 31 -2.60 0.37 8.94
N GLY A 32 -3.27 1.16 9.75
CA GLY A 32 -2.71 2.38 10.30
C GLY A 32 -1.98 3.26 9.27
N VAL A 33 -0.73 3.61 9.57
CA VAL A 33 0.07 4.50 8.73
C VAL A 33 0.26 3.94 7.32
N GLY A 34 0.51 2.62 7.21
CA GLY A 34 0.70 1.98 5.91
C GLY A 34 -0.51 2.13 4.99
N GLY A 35 -1.72 2.07 5.53
CA GLY A 35 -2.95 2.28 4.77
C GLY A 35 -3.04 3.69 4.19
N TYR A 36 -2.74 4.69 5.01
CA TYR A 36 -2.74 6.09 4.55
C TYR A 36 -1.67 6.33 3.48
N VAL A 37 -0.49 5.74 3.67
CA VAL A 37 0.60 5.86 2.69
C VAL A 37 0.18 5.24 1.35
N CYS A 38 -0.42 4.05 1.37
CA CYS A 38 -0.90 3.39 0.15
C CYS A 38 -1.90 4.27 -0.60
N GLU A 39 -2.85 4.87 0.12
CA GLU A 39 -3.84 5.73 -0.52
C GLU A 39 -3.19 6.97 -1.13
N ALA A 40 -2.29 7.62 -0.41
CA ALA A 40 -1.57 8.79 -0.92
C ALA A 40 -0.78 8.46 -2.18
N LEU A 41 -0.07 7.34 -2.18
CA LEU A 41 0.73 6.90 -3.33
C LEU A 41 -0.15 6.54 -4.53
N ALA A 42 -1.28 5.88 -4.29
CA ALA A 42 -2.22 5.56 -5.36
C ALA A 42 -2.79 6.83 -6.00
N ARG A 43 -3.13 7.81 -5.19
CA ARG A 43 -3.64 9.11 -5.67
C ARG A 43 -2.57 9.92 -6.39
N SER A 44 -1.30 9.68 -6.08
CA SER A 44 -0.17 10.34 -6.75
C SER A 44 0.24 9.68 -8.06
N GLY A 45 -0.26 8.49 -8.36
CA GLY A 45 -0.01 7.83 -9.63
C GLY A 45 1.05 6.74 -9.62
N VAL A 46 1.44 6.23 -8.44
CA VAL A 46 2.37 5.10 -8.36
C VAL A 46 1.77 3.90 -9.09
N GLY A 47 2.58 3.25 -9.92
CA GLY A 47 2.11 2.23 -10.83
C GLY A 47 2.06 0.81 -10.27
N THR A 48 2.96 0.47 -9.35
CA THR A 48 3.04 -0.90 -8.83
C THR A 48 3.22 -0.90 -7.32
N PHE A 49 2.40 -1.72 -6.65
CA PHE A 49 2.44 -1.89 -5.21
C PHE A 49 2.67 -3.35 -4.86
N ASP A 50 3.47 -3.59 -3.83
CA ASP A 50 3.54 -4.88 -3.14
C ASP A 50 3.09 -4.64 -1.71
N LEU A 51 2.01 -5.29 -1.31
CA LEU A 51 1.41 -5.10 0.02
C LEU A 51 1.66 -6.34 0.86
N ILE A 52 2.28 -6.16 2.01
CA ILE A 52 2.68 -7.25 2.88
C ILE A 52 2.04 -7.06 4.25
N ASP A 53 1.12 -7.93 4.62
CA ASP A 53 0.46 -7.93 5.92
C ASP A 53 -0.25 -9.28 6.12
N ASP A 54 -0.23 -9.79 7.33
CA ASP A 54 -0.84 -11.07 7.66
C ASP A 54 -2.21 -10.91 8.33
N ASP A 55 -2.57 -9.72 8.73
CA ASP A 55 -3.75 -9.48 9.55
C ASP A 55 -5.04 -9.36 8.74
N LYS A 56 -6.13 -9.68 9.41
CA LYS A 56 -7.47 -9.36 8.94
C LYS A 56 -7.95 -8.07 9.59
N VAL A 57 -8.87 -7.38 8.92
CA VAL A 57 -9.50 -6.18 9.48
C VAL A 57 -10.33 -6.60 10.69
N CYS A 58 -10.13 -5.91 11.80
CA CYS A 58 -10.86 -6.13 13.05
C CYS A 58 -11.80 -4.97 13.35
N LEU A 59 -12.86 -5.25 14.10
CA LEU A 59 -13.82 -4.21 14.48
C LEU A 59 -13.15 -3.03 15.18
N THR A 60 -12.15 -3.31 16.02
CA THR A 60 -11.41 -2.28 16.75
C THR A 60 -10.56 -1.37 15.86
N ASN A 61 -10.37 -1.73 14.59
CA ASN A 61 -9.63 -0.91 13.65
C ASN A 61 -10.42 0.26 13.07
N LEU A 62 -11.76 0.23 13.23
CA LEU A 62 -12.64 1.20 12.58
C LEU A 62 -12.35 2.65 12.96
N ASN A 63 -11.83 2.88 14.15
CA ASN A 63 -11.59 4.24 14.64
C ASN A 63 -10.32 4.90 14.08
N ARG A 64 -9.43 4.16 13.43
CA ARG A 64 -8.13 4.70 13.03
C ARG A 64 -7.55 4.19 11.71
N GLN A 65 -8.05 3.08 11.18
CA GLN A 65 -7.50 2.51 9.94
C GLN A 65 -8.41 2.79 8.76
N ILE A 66 -7.83 3.39 7.72
CA ILE A 66 -8.59 3.83 6.54
C ILE A 66 -9.28 2.67 5.81
N ILE A 67 -8.67 1.47 5.86
CA ILE A 67 -9.23 0.27 5.22
C ILE A 67 -10.35 -0.37 6.04
N ALA A 68 -10.49 0.03 7.31
CA ALA A 68 -11.42 -0.63 8.22
C ALA A 68 -12.82 0.00 8.14
N THR A 69 -13.77 -0.77 7.66
CA THR A 69 -15.20 -0.42 7.66
C THR A 69 -15.97 -1.66 8.09
N ARG A 70 -17.25 -1.49 8.39
CA ARG A 70 -18.10 -2.64 8.75
C ARG A 70 -18.15 -3.69 7.64
N LYS A 71 -18.01 -3.26 6.38
CA LYS A 71 -18.02 -4.18 5.23
C LYS A 71 -16.72 -4.95 5.10
N THR A 72 -15.61 -4.43 5.63
CA THR A 72 -14.29 -5.04 5.46
C THR A 72 -13.86 -5.89 6.64
N VAL A 73 -14.54 -5.80 7.79
CA VAL A 73 -14.21 -6.63 8.96
C VAL A 73 -14.19 -8.11 8.59
N GLY A 74 -13.12 -8.80 8.97
CA GLY A 74 -12.93 -10.21 8.66
C GLY A 74 -12.18 -10.49 7.36
N LYS A 75 -11.99 -9.49 6.52
CA LYS A 75 -11.21 -9.63 5.28
C LYS A 75 -9.74 -9.35 5.55
N TYR A 76 -8.85 -9.93 4.75
CA TYR A 76 -7.43 -9.64 4.86
C TYR A 76 -7.15 -8.18 4.48
N LYS A 77 -6.31 -7.52 5.28
CA LYS A 77 -5.98 -6.11 5.06
C LYS A 77 -5.37 -5.86 3.68
N VAL A 78 -4.50 -6.77 3.22
CA VAL A 78 -3.88 -6.61 1.90
C VAL A 78 -4.90 -6.68 0.77
N GLU A 79 -5.91 -7.53 0.88
CA GLU A 79 -6.96 -7.63 -0.13
C GLU A 79 -7.85 -6.38 -0.15
N VAL A 80 -8.21 -5.88 1.02
CA VAL A 80 -9.02 -4.66 1.15
C VAL A 80 -8.27 -3.46 0.58
N MET A 81 -6.98 -3.35 0.89
CA MET A 81 -6.17 -2.25 0.39
C MET A 81 -5.99 -2.34 -1.12
N LYS A 82 -5.82 -3.54 -1.66
CA LYS A 82 -5.76 -3.74 -3.12
C LYS A 82 -7.01 -3.22 -3.81
N GLU A 83 -8.19 -3.59 -3.32
CA GLU A 83 -9.45 -3.11 -3.88
C GLU A 83 -9.52 -1.59 -3.85
N ARG A 84 -9.11 -1.00 -2.74
CA ARG A 84 -9.13 0.45 -2.57
C ARG A 84 -8.17 1.15 -3.54
N ILE A 85 -6.96 0.61 -3.70
CA ILE A 85 -5.98 1.16 -4.66
C ILE A 85 -6.54 1.11 -6.07
N LEU A 86 -7.13 -0.01 -6.47
CA LEU A 86 -7.68 -0.18 -7.81
C LEU A 86 -8.91 0.69 -8.06
N ASP A 87 -9.67 1.02 -7.02
CA ASP A 87 -10.75 2.00 -7.13
C ASP A 87 -10.23 3.42 -7.39
N ILE A 88 -9.06 3.73 -6.85
CA ILE A 88 -8.43 5.05 -7.03
C ILE A 88 -7.68 5.11 -8.36
N ASN A 89 -6.92 4.06 -8.66
CA ASN A 89 -6.11 3.97 -9.87
C ASN A 89 -6.26 2.59 -10.50
N PRO A 90 -7.22 2.42 -11.42
CA PRO A 90 -7.47 1.11 -12.05
C PRO A 90 -6.29 0.56 -12.85
N ASP A 91 -5.35 1.42 -13.26
CA ASP A 91 -4.19 1.00 -14.04
C ASP A 91 -3.04 0.49 -13.16
N ALA A 92 -3.15 0.62 -11.83
CA ALA A 92 -2.11 0.14 -10.93
C ALA A 92 -2.05 -1.37 -10.91
N GLN A 93 -0.83 -1.89 -10.72
CA GLN A 93 -0.60 -3.31 -10.47
C GLN A 93 -0.40 -3.50 -8.97
N VAL A 94 -1.17 -4.38 -8.34
CA VAL A 94 -1.10 -4.60 -6.91
C VAL A 94 -0.85 -6.07 -6.63
N ASN A 95 0.29 -6.37 -6.03
CA ASN A 95 0.69 -7.71 -5.60
C ASN A 95 0.46 -7.83 -4.09
N VAL A 96 -0.23 -8.85 -3.65
CA VAL A 96 -0.54 -9.03 -2.23
C VAL A 96 0.21 -10.21 -1.66
N HIS A 97 0.72 -10.04 -0.43
CA HIS A 97 1.45 -11.06 0.30
C HIS A 97 0.83 -11.18 1.69
N GLN A 98 0.04 -12.25 1.90
CA GLN A 98 -0.63 -12.50 3.18
C GLN A 98 0.33 -13.18 4.15
N CYS A 99 1.37 -12.46 4.55
CA CYS A 99 2.38 -13.01 5.44
C CYS A 99 3.06 -11.91 6.24
N PHE A 100 3.76 -12.29 7.30
CA PHE A 100 4.69 -11.39 7.98
C PHE A 100 6.03 -11.42 7.26
N PHE A 101 6.74 -10.30 7.33
CA PHE A 101 8.13 -10.26 6.91
C PHE A 101 9.01 -10.80 8.05
N LEU A 102 9.68 -11.91 7.78
CA LEU A 102 10.58 -12.57 8.73
C LEU A 102 11.94 -12.80 8.06
N PRO A 103 13.02 -12.96 8.86
CA PRO A 103 14.33 -13.31 8.28
C PRO A 103 14.28 -14.55 7.38
N GLU A 104 13.44 -15.53 7.73
CA GLU A 104 13.32 -16.77 6.98
C GLU A 104 12.72 -16.58 5.60
N ASN A 105 11.87 -15.55 5.39
CA ASN A 105 11.23 -15.32 4.10
C ASN A 105 11.71 -14.06 3.40
N ALA A 106 12.77 -13.43 3.91
CA ALA A 106 13.30 -12.20 3.31
C ALA A 106 13.70 -12.39 1.84
N ASP A 107 14.24 -13.56 1.49
CA ASP A 107 14.66 -13.85 0.13
C ASP A 107 13.49 -14.05 -0.85
N ASP A 108 12.28 -14.24 -0.34
CA ASP A 108 11.08 -14.37 -1.16
C ASP A 108 10.62 -13.03 -1.74
N PHE A 109 11.17 -11.92 -1.26
CA PHE A 109 10.80 -10.59 -1.71
C PHE A 109 11.86 -10.03 -2.66
N PRO A 110 11.45 -9.50 -3.83
CA PRO A 110 12.40 -8.97 -4.81
C PRO A 110 12.83 -7.55 -4.44
N PHE A 111 13.61 -7.39 -3.36
CA PHE A 111 14.02 -6.08 -2.88
C PHE A 111 14.75 -5.25 -3.94
N ASP A 112 15.48 -5.89 -4.84
CA ASP A 112 16.18 -5.20 -5.91
C ASP A 112 15.26 -4.54 -6.93
N GLU A 113 14.00 -4.97 -6.97
CA GLU A 113 13.00 -4.45 -7.90
C GLU A 113 12.16 -3.32 -7.30
N TYR A 114 12.27 -3.07 -5.98
CA TYR A 114 11.53 -2.01 -5.34
C TYR A 114 12.27 -0.69 -5.44
N ASP A 115 11.57 0.35 -5.86
CA ASP A 115 12.10 1.70 -5.84
C ASP A 115 12.08 2.29 -4.44
N TYR A 116 11.05 1.95 -3.66
CA TYR A 116 10.88 2.39 -2.28
C TYR A 116 10.31 1.26 -1.43
N VAL A 117 10.71 1.23 -0.17
CA VAL A 117 10.17 0.30 0.83
C VAL A 117 9.65 1.12 1.99
N VAL A 118 8.39 0.92 2.34
CA VAL A 118 7.74 1.57 3.47
C VAL A 118 7.56 0.54 4.58
N ASP A 119 8.19 0.78 5.71
CA ASP A 119 8.04 -0.07 6.89
C ASP A 119 7.04 0.60 7.84
N ALA A 120 5.82 0.13 7.81
CA ALA A 120 4.72 0.65 8.61
C ALA A 120 4.16 -0.40 9.57
N VAL A 121 4.98 -1.36 9.93
CA VAL A 121 4.61 -2.39 10.92
C VAL A 121 4.40 -1.71 12.27
N ASP A 122 3.39 -2.18 13.00
CA ASP A 122 3.08 -1.63 14.32
C ASP A 122 4.22 -1.90 15.30
N LEU A 123 4.93 -0.82 15.65
CA LEU A 123 6.08 -0.90 16.54
C LEU A 123 5.72 -1.33 17.96
N SER A 124 4.46 -1.20 18.36
CA SER A 124 4.03 -1.63 19.69
C SER A 124 4.21 -3.14 19.88
N LEU A 125 4.12 -3.92 18.83
CA LEU A 125 4.36 -5.36 18.88
C LEU A 125 5.82 -5.69 19.14
N ILE A 126 6.72 -4.87 18.62
CA ILE A 126 8.16 -5.03 18.82
C ILE A 126 8.53 -4.74 20.25
N HIS A 127 7.92 -3.75 20.87
CA HIS A 127 8.19 -3.39 22.26
C HIS A 127 7.70 -4.41 23.27
N ILE A 128 6.66 -5.13 22.92
CA ILE A 128 6.09 -6.18 23.77
C ILE A 128 6.96 -7.43 23.73
N SER A 129 7.53 -7.69 22.60
CA SER A 129 8.40 -8.85 22.40
C SER A 129 9.82 -8.54 22.87
#